data_44cf4b0a3fe7932653f599e73979aaa3
#
_entry.id   44cf4b0a3fe7932653f599e73979aaa3
#
_cell.length_a   1.000
_cell.length_b   1.000
_cell.length_c   1.000
_cell.angle_alpha   90.00
_cell.angle_beta   90.00
_cell.angle_gamma   90.00
#
_symmetry.space_group_name_H-M   'P 1'
#
loop_
_entity.id
_entity.type
_entity.pdbx_description
1 polymer ?
#
loop_
_entity_poly.entity_id
_entity_poly.type
_entity_poly.pdbx_seq_one_letter_code
_entity_poly.pdbx_strand_id
1 'polypeptide(L)'
;VAALFIARGPLQVLARWVASRGDPELAQLLALTIALGSAIVATSVGLSPALAAFAAGMIIGEGDARHAVENEIRPFRDLFVGIFFVGIGTQLPLWIIPSAWPVVLIWLAIIFAGKTLIVLVVARLFGESLQTAWRTGIILGHGGEFSLMLLSASAASGIVADEFAGPLLVATGA
;
A
#
# COMPACT_ATOMS: atom_id res chain seq x y z
N VAL A 1 12.61 -2.43 12.89
CA VAL A 1 13.75 -1.97 12.09
C VAL A 1 14.87 -3.02 12.14
N ALA A 2 15.36 -3.45 13.34
CA ALA A 2 16.46 -4.43 13.46
C ALA A 2 16.16 -5.77 12.73
N ALA A 3 14.95 -6.32 12.85
CA ALA A 3 14.55 -7.56 12.17
C ALA A 3 14.63 -7.44 10.64
N LEU A 4 14.32 -6.28 10.07
CA LEU A 4 14.43 -6.02 8.63
C LEU A 4 15.89 -6.03 8.15
N PHE A 5 16.80 -5.45 8.93
CA PHE A 5 18.23 -5.48 8.61
C PHE A 5 18.81 -6.91 8.68
N ILE A 6 18.38 -7.72 9.64
CA ILE A 6 18.81 -9.12 9.77
C ILE A 6 18.26 -9.96 8.59
N ALA A 7 17.02 -9.73 8.19
CA ALA A 7 16.38 -10.46 7.09
C ALA A 7 16.94 -10.08 5.70
N ARG A 8 17.51 -8.88 5.54
CA ARG A 8 17.98 -8.35 4.25
C ARG A 8 18.99 -9.28 3.56
N GLY A 9 20.00 -9.73 4.29
CA GLY A 9 21.06 -10.59 3.75
C GLY A 9 20.52 -11.91 3.19
N PRO A 10 19.87 -12.74 4.02
CA PRO A 10 19.29 -14.01 3.58
C PRO A 10 18.28 -13.87 2.43
N LEU A 11 17.39 -12.88 2.48
CA LEU A 11 16.39 -12.67 1.44
C LEU A 11 17.01 -12.29 0.10
N GLN A 12 18.01 -11.42 0.08
CA GLN A 12 18.70 -11.05 -1.15
C GLN A 12 19.55 -12.18 -1.72
N VAL A 13 20.18 -13.00 -0.86
CA VAL A 13 20.92 -14.18 -1.31
C VAL A 13 19.98 -15.18 -1.97
N LEU A 14 18.85 -15.47 -1.34
CA LEU A 14 17.82 -16.38 -1.86
C LEU A 14 17.23 -15.86 -3.17
N ALA A 15 16.91 -14.57 -3.24
CA ALA A 15 16.38 -13.94 -4.46
C ALA A 15 17.38 -14.02 -5.63
N ARG A 16 18.67 -13.74 -5.39
CA ARG A 16 19.72 -13.87 -6.41
C ARG A 16 19.90 -15.32 -6.87
N TRP A 17 19.87 -16.26 -5.93
CA TRP A 17 19.98 -17.69 -6.26
C TRP A 17 18.83 -18.15 -7.15
N VAL A 18 17.59 -17.77 -6.86
CA VAL A 18 16.42 -18.09 -7.69
C VAL A 18 16.54 -17.39 -9.05
N ALA A 19 16.87 -16.10 -9.08
CA ALA A 19 17.03 -15.35 -10.32
C ALA A 19 18.11 -15.96 -11.24
N SER A 20 19.19 -16.50 -10.67
CA SER A 20 20.27 -17.15 -11.44
C SER A 20 19.83 -18.47 -12.10
N ARG A 21 18.74 -19.09 -11.65
CA ARG A 21 18.18 -20.30 -12.28
C ARG A 21 17.39 -19.99 -13.55
N GLY A 22 16.89 -18.77 -13.69
CA GLY A 22 16.07 -18.36 -14.84
C GLY A 22 14.73 -19.09 -14.91
N ASP A 23 14.24 -19.64 -13.81
CA ASP A 23 13.00 -20.39 -13.72
C ASP A 23 11.88 -19.46 -13.20
N PRO A 24 10.88 -19.14 -14.04
CA PRO A 24 9.77 -18.25 -13.66
C PRO A 24 8.97 -18.79 -12.48
N GLU A 25 8.73 -20.10 -12.43
CA GLU A 25 7.90 -20.72 -11.38
C GLU A 25 8.59 -20.60 -10.01
N LEU A 26 9.91 -20.76 -9.95
CA LEU A 26 10.68 -20.55 -8.72
C LEU A 26 10.66 -19.10 -8.27
N ALA A 27 10.70 -18.14 -9.20
CA ALA A 27 10.60 -16.71 -8.85
C ALA A 27 9.22 -16.35 -8.31
N GLN A 28 8.14 -16.89 -8.88
CA GLN A 28 6.78 -16.73 -8.38
C GLN A 28 6.60 -17.33 -7.00
N LEU A 29 7.02 -18.56 -6.79
CA LEU A 29 6.94 -19.26 -5.51
C LEU A 29 7.76 -18.54 -4.44
N LEU A 30 8.96 -18.06 -4.78
CA LEU A 30 9.76 -17.26 -3.88
C LEU A 30 9.04 -15.99 -3.43
N ALA A 31 8.51 -15.21 -4.37
CA ALA A 31 7.82 -13.97 -4.07
C ALA A 31 6.60 -14.18 -3.17
N LEU A 32 5.77 -15.18 -3.49
CA LEU A 32 4.60 -15.55 -2.70
C LEU A 32 5.01 -16.06 -1.31
N THR A 33 6.04 -16.90 -1.23
CA THR A 33 6.54 -17.43 0.05
C THR A 33 7.06 -16.32 0.95
N ILE A 34 7.78 -15.35 0.39
CA ILE A 34 8.29 -14.21 1.16
C ILE A 34 7.15 -13.29 1.61
N ALA A 35 6.20 -12.98 0.73
CA ALA A 35 5.06 -12.15 1.08
C ALA A 35 4.20 -12.77 2.18
N LEU A 36 3.78 -14.02 2.00
CA LEU A 36 2.94 -14.73 2.97
C LEU A 36 3.72 -15.10 4.24
N GLY A 37 4.97 -15.55 4.10
CA GLY A 37 5.81 -15.92 5.24
C GLY A 37 6.12 -14.73 6.14
N SER A 38 6.44 -13.56 5.56
CA SER A 38 6.64 -12.34 6.33
C SER A 38 5.37 -11.87 7.04
N ALA A 39 4.21 -12.01 6.39
CA ALA A 39 2.91 -11.69 6.97
C ALA A 39 2.58 -12.60 8.16
N ILE A 40 2.81 -13.92 8.04
CA ILE A 40 2.58 -14.90 9.11
C ILE A 40 3.50 -14.62 10.31
N VAL A 41 4.79 -14.41 10.06
CA VAL A 41 5.75 -14.07 11.11
C VAL A 41 5.37 -12.78 11.82
N ALA A 42 4.96 -11.75 11.10
CA ALA A 42 4.52 -10.49 11.68
C ALA A 42 3.29 -10.68 12.60
N THR A 43 2.32 -11.47 12.15
CA THR A 43 1.12 -11.76 12.95
C THR A 43 1.46 -12.45 14.27
N SER A 44 2.43 -13.38 14.26
CA SER A 44 2.85 -14.11 15.46
C SER A 44 3.49 -13.22 16.54
N VAL A 45 4.02 -12.05 16.15
CA VAL A 45 4.62 -11.06 17.06
C VAL A 45 3.78 -9.80 17.25
N GLY A 46 2.51 -9.83 16.82
CA GLY A 46 1.57 -8.73 16.98
C GLY A 46 1.82 -7.52 16.05
N LEU A 47 2.54 -7.72 14.95
CA LEU A 47 2.79 -6.68 13.95
C LEU A 47 1.81 -6.79 12.77
N SER A 48 1.66 -5.69 12.02
CA SER A 48 0.84 -5.68 10.82
C SER A 48 1.41 -6.59 9.73
N PRO A 49 0.64 -7.61 9.27
CA PRO A 49 1.07 -8.51 8.20
C PRO A 49 1.35 -7.78 6.89
N ALA A 50 0.54 -6.78 6.56
CA ALA A 50 0.71 -6.00 5.34
C ALA A 50 2.00 -5.16 5.34
N LEU A 51 2.32 -4.52 6.48
CA LEU A 51 3.58 -3.78 6.62
C LEU A 51 4.81 -4.70 6.53
N ALA A 52 4.72 -5.91 7.07
CA ALA A 52 5.80 -6.88 6.97
C ALA A 52 6.02 -7.36 5.54
N ALA A 53 4.95 -7.72 4.82
CA ALA A 53 5.01 -8.10 3.42
C ALA A 53 5.56 -6.96 2.53
N PHE A 54 5.12 -5.72 2.77
CA PHE A 54 5.64 -4.53 2.10
C PHE A 54 7.14 -4.33 2.34
N ALA A 55 7.58 -4.42 3.61
CA ALA A 55 8.98 -4.28 3.96
C ALA A 55 9.86 -5.38 3.35
N ALA A 56 9.37 -6.62 3.31
CA ALA A 56 10.06 -7.73 2.65
C ALA A 56 10.17 -7.50 1.13
N GLY A 57 9.10 -6.98 0.50
CA GLY A 57 9.10 -6.60 -0.90
C GLY A 57 10.11 -5.48 -1.22
N MET A 58 10.23 -4.47 -0.35
CA MET A 58 11.26 -3.43 -0.51
C MET A 58 12.68 -4.02 -0.50
N ILE A 59 12.96 -4.96 0.40
CA ILE A 59 14.28 -5.61 0.50
C ILE A 59 14.64 -6.32 -0.81
N ILE A 60 13.69 -7.03 -1.42
CA ILE A 60 13.90 -7.71 -2.71
C ILE A 60 14.06 -6.69 -3.83
N GLY A 61 13.24 -5.64 -3.82
CA GLY A 61 13.25 -4.57 -4.82
C GLY A 61 14.53 -3.76 -4.90
N GLU A 62 15.34 -3.75 -3.84
CA GLU A 62 16.67 -3.12 -3.82
C GLU A 62 17.78 -4.03 -4.39
N GLY A 63 17.50 -5.31 -4.66
CA GLY A 63 18.49 -6.28 -5.10
C GLY A 63 18.55 -6.46 -6.62
N ASP A 64 19.61 -7.11 -7.10
CA ASP A 64 19.85 -7.41 -8.52
C ASP A 64 18.77 -8.32 -9.13
N ALA A 65 18.07 -9.11 -8.29
CA ALA A 65 16.98 -10.00 -8.69
C ALA A 65 15.64 -9.29 -8.93
N ARG A 66 15.56 -7.96 -8.71
CA ARG A 66 14.34 -7.16 -8.79
C ARG A 66 13.51 -7.44 -10.04
N HIS A 67 14.14 -7.31 -11.22
CA HIS A 67 13.41 -7.42 -12.48
C HIS A 67 12.89 -8.84 -12.75
N ALA A 68 13.65 -9.85 -12.34
CA ALA A 68 13.21 -11.24 -12.48
C ALA A 68 11.96 -11.52 -11.63
N VAL A 69 11.99 -11.08 -10.35
CA VAL A 69 10.85 -11.27 -9.44
C VAL A 69 9.67 -10.38 -9.82
N GLU A 70 9.90 -9.12 -10.22
CA GLU A 70 8.85 -8.17 -10.58
C GLU A 70 8.02 -8.64 -11.78
N ASN A 71 8.66 -9.16 -12.83
CA ASN A 71 7.97 -9.65 -14.01
C ASN A 71 7.07 -10.85 -13.70
N GLU A 72 7.55 -11.75 -12.87
CA GLU A 72 6.85 -13.00 -12.56
C GLU A 72 5.72 -12.82 -11.54
N ILE A 73 5.83 -11.81 -10.64
CA ILE A 73 4.78 -11.55 -9.64
C ILE A 73 3.64 -10.69 -10.19
N ARG A 74 3.84 -10.00 -11.31
CA ARG A 74 2.88 -9.03 -11.86
C ARG A 74 1.45 -9.59 -12.02
N PRO A 75 1.23 -10.81 -12.60
CA PRO A 75 -0.13 -11.35 -12.73
C PRO A 75 -0.82 -11.56 -11.38
N PHE A 76 -0.08 -12.01 -10.38
CA PHE A 76 -0.60 -12.22 -9.03
C PHE A 76 -0.90 -10.90 -8.33
N ARG A 77 -0.01 -9.90 -8.49
CA ARG A 77 -0.24 -8.55 -7.97
C ARG A 77 -1.54 -7.98 -8.53
N ASP A 78 -1.74 -8.03 -9.83
CA ASP A 78 -2.90 -7.46 -10.48
C ASP A 78 -4.19 -8.16 -10.04
N LEU A 79 -4.16 -9.49 -9.88
CA LEU A 79 -5.26 -10.27 -9.33
C LEU A 79 -5.56 -9.90 -7.87
N PHE A 80 -4.54 -9.86 -7.01
CA PHE A 80 -4.71 -9.55 -5.58
C PHE A 80 -5.15 -8.11 -5.35
N VAL A 81 -4.66 -7.16 -6.14
CA VAL A 81 -5.13 -5.77 -6.13
C VAL A 81 -6.62 -5.71 -6.48
N GLY A 82 -7.05 -6.45 -7.49
CA GLY A 82 -8.49 -6.55 -7.84
C GLY A 82 -9.33 -7.11 -6.70
N ILE A 83 -8.91 -8.24 -6.10
CA ILE A 83 -9.59 -8.84 -4.93
C ILE A 83 -9.63 -7.88 -3.75
N PHE A 84 -8.53 -7.17 -3.48
CA PHE A 84 -8.44 -6.17 -2.42
C PHE A 84 -9.46 -5.04 -2.62
N PHE A 85 -9.54 -4.45 -3.81
CA PHE A 85 -10.49 -3.38 -4.08
C PHE A 85 -11.94 -3.86 -4.03
N VAL A 86 -12.24 -5.07 -4.50
CA VAL A 86 -13.57 -5.67 -4.33
C VAL A 86 -13.87 -5.84 -2.83
N GLY A 87 -12.93 -6.41 -2.07
CA GLY A 87 -13.11 -6.60 -0.62
C GLY A 87 -13.34 -5.30 0.14
N ILE A 88 -12.59 -4.25 -0.15
CA ILE A 88 -12.81 -2.93 0.45
C ILE A 88 -14.11 -2.31 -0.04
N GLY A 89 -14.40 -2.40 -1.35
CA GLY A 89 -15.63 -1.87 -1.93
C GLY A 89 -16.88 -2.42 -1.25
N THR A 90 -16.88 -3.71 -0.87
CA THR A 90 -18.01 -4.30 -0.13
C THR A 90 -18.15 -3.80 1.31
N GLN A 91 -17.10 -3.23 1.89
CA GLN A 91 -17.12 -2.67 3.24
C GLN A 91 -17.49 -1.18 3.26
N LEU A 92 -17.50 -0.50 2.10
CA LEU A 92 -17.86 0.91 2.03
C LEU A 92 -19.36 1.09 2.31
N PRO A 93 -19.74 1.91 3.30
CA PRO A 93 -21.14 2.16 3.63
C PRO A 93 -21.77 3.17 2.66
N LEU A 94 -21.92 2.78 1.39
CA LEU A 94 -22.39 3.68 0.33
C LEU A 94 -23.81 4.22 0.59
N TRP A 95 -24.60 3.54 1.43
CA TRP A 95 -25.94 3.98 1.84
C TRP A 95 -25.96 5.28 2.65
N ILE A 96 -24.82 5.70 3.21
CA ILE A 96 -24.74 6.97 3.94
C ILE A 96 -24.60 8.17 3.00
N ILE A 97 -24.21 7.98 1.74
CA ILE A 97 -23.93 9.07 0.80
C ILE A 97 -25.11 10.03 0.67
N PRO A 98 -26.36 9.57 0.49
CA PRO A 98 -27.51 10.48 0.34
C PRO A 98 -27.72 11.40 1.53
N SER A 99 -27.38 10.97 2.75
CA SER A 99 -27.58 11.75 3.98
C SER A 99 -26.32 12.51 4.41
N ALA A 100 -25.14 12.00 4.11
CA ALA A 100 -23.86 12.53 4.57
C ALA A 100 -22.97 13.12 3.45
N TRP A 101 -23.52 13.34 2.25
CA TRP A 101 -22.76 13.82 1.09
C TRP A 101 -21.93 15.10 1.35
N PRO A 102 -22.41 16.10 2.14
CA PRO A 102 -21.57 17.28 2.39
C PRO A 102 -20.33 16.94 3.21
N VAL A 103 -20.48 16.03 4.19
CA VAL A 103 -19.38 15.57 5.04
C VAL A 103 -18.38 14.76 4.23
N VAL A 104 -18.86 13.88 3.34
CA VAL A 104 -18.00 13.11 2.41
C VAL A 104 -17.22 14.05 1.50
N LEU A 105 -17.87 15.08 0.92
CA LEU A 105 -17.20 16.05 0.05
C LEU A 105 -16.15 16.88 0.81
N ILE A 106 -16.44 17.26 2.05
CA ILE A 106 -15.48 17.99 2.88
C ILE A 106 -14.24 17.12 3.14
N TRP A 107 -14.40 15.86 3.53
CA TRP A 107 -13.29 14.95 3.75
C TRP A 107 -12.51 14.66 2.47
N LEU A 108 -13.21 14.45 1.35
CA LEU A 108 -12.59 14.29 0.04
C LEU A 108 -11.71 15.50 -0.32
N ALA A 109 -12.24 16.71 -0.14
CA ALA A 109 -11.51 17.95 -0.40
C ALA A 109 -10.30 18.11 0.53
N ILE A 110 -10.45 17.79 1.83
CA ILE A 110 -9.35 17.86 2.82
C ILE A 110 -8.25 16.86 2.46
N ILE A 111 -8.60 15.61 2.16
CA ILE A 111 -7.63 14.56 1.80
C ILE A 111 -6.91 14.94 0.52
N PHE A 112 -7.66 15.28 -0.53
CA PHE A 112 -7.10 15.62 -1.84
C PHE A 112 -6.21 16.87 -1.77
N ALA A 113 -6.73 17.97 -1.23
CA ALA A 113 -6.00 19.22 -1.12
C ALA A 113 -4.78 19.10 -0.17
N GLY A 114 -4.95 18.43 0.97
CA GLY A 114 -3.89 18.21 1.94
C GLY A 114 -2.74 17.39 1.36
N LYS A 115 -3.04 16.25 0.72
CA LYS A 115 -2.02 15.42 0.07
C LYS A 115 -1.34 16.14 -1.10
N THR A 116 -2.14 16.81 -1.96
CA THR A 116 -1.60 17.61 -3.07
C THR A 116 -0.65 18.68 -2.56
N LEU A 117 -1.01 19.39 -1.51
CA LEU A 117 -0.18 20.43 -0.91
C LEU A 117 1.12 19.86 -0.33
N ILE A 118 1.04 18.75 0.42
CA ILE A 118 2.21 18.07 0.98
C ILE A 118 3.18 17.67 -0.14
N VAL A 119 2.67 17.00 -1.20
CA VAL A 119 3.50 16.56 -2.32
C VAL A 119 4.10 17.76 -3.05
N LEU A 120 3.33 18.82 -3.25
CA LEU A 120 3.80 20.06 -3.88
C LEU A 120 4.96 20.68 -3.07
N VAL A 121 4.80 20.81 -1.75
CA VAL A 121 5.84 21.36 -0.88
C VAL A 121 7.10 20.49 -0.94
N VAL A 122 6.95 19.17 -0.80
CA VAL A 122 8.07 18.24 -0.86
C VAL A 122 8.79 18.33 -2.21
N ALA A 123 8.07 18.27 -3.33
CA ALA A 123 8.68 18.39 -4.67
C ALA A 123 9.42 19.73 -4.84
N ARG A 124 8.87 20.84 -4.33
CA ARG A 124 9.54 22.14 -4.34
C ARG A 124 10.82 22.17 -3.50
N LEU A 125 10.84 21.51 -2.35
CA LEU A 125 12.04 21.39 -1.51
C LEU A 125 13.15 20.58 -2.19
N PHE A 126 12.79 19.61 -3.06
CA PHE A 126 13.74 18.86 -3.88
C PHE A 126 14.15 19.59 -5.17
N GLY A 127 13.72 20.84 -5.37
CA GLY A 127 14.14 21.66 -6.49
C GLY A 127 13.33 21.50 -7.79
N GLU A 128 12.22 20.73 -7.74
CA GLU A 128 11.36 20.53 -8.89
C GLU A 128 10.65 21.84 -9.31
N SER A 129 10.33 21.97 -10.61
CA SER A 129 9.57 23.11 -11.11
C SER A 129 8.16 23.15 -10.50
N LEU A 130 7.58 24.36 -10.38
CA LEU A 130 6.21 24.50 -9.86
C LEU A 130 5.19 23.70 -10.69
N GLN A 131 5.39 23.64 -12.01
CA GLN A 131 4.52 22.88 -12.90
C GLN A 131 4.61 21.38 -12.64
N THR A 132 5.81 20.83 -12.46
CA THR A 132 6.02 19.42 -12.09
C THR A 132 5.43 19.13 -10.72
N ALA A 133 5.70 19.98 -9.73
CA ALA A 133 5.19 19.83 -8.37
C ALA A 133 3.66 19.80 -8.30
N TRP A 134 2.97 20.68 -9.05
CA TRP A 134 1.51 20.66 -9.15
C TRP A 134 0.98 19.39 -9.82
N ARG A 135 1.54 18.99 -10.96
CA ARG A 135 1.13 17.77 -11.67
C ARG A 135 1.29 16.53 -10.79
N THR A 136 2.44 16.40 -10.14
CA THR A 136 2.72 15.29 -9.22
C THR A 136 1.77 15.32 -8.03
N GLY A 137 1.52 16.49 -7.45
CA GLY A 137 0.60 16.67 -6.33
C GLY A 137 -0.83 16.24 -6.66
N ILE A 138 -1.35 16.63 -7.82
CA ILE A 138 -2.70 16.23 -8.28
C ILE A 138 -2.77 14.74 -8.52
N ILE A 139 -1.77 14.14 -9.19
CA ILE A 139 -1.73 12.70 -9.48
C ILE A 139 -1.66 11.86 -8.20
N LEU A 140 -0.93 12.32 -7.19
CA LEU A 140 -0.78 11.60 -5.91
C LEU A 140 -1.78 12.04 -4.83
N GLY A 141 -2.63 13.04 -5.13
CA GLY A 141 -3.55 13.66 -4.17
C GLY A 141 -4.70 12.77 -3.74
N HIS A 142 -5.10 11.79 -4.56
CA HIS A 142 -6.21 10.89 -4.23
C HIS A 142 -5.85 9.88 -3.12
N GLY A 143 -6.87 9.25 -2.53
CA GLY A 143 -6.71 8.25 -1.49
C GLY A 143 -5.92 7.04 -2.01
N GLY A 144 -4.93 6.58 -1.22
CA GLY A 144 -4.18 5.38 -1.57
C GLY A 144 -4.74 4.15 -0.88
N GLU A 145 -4.47 2.98 -1.45
CA GLU A 145 -4.88 1.67 -0.90
C GLU A 145 -4.44 1.46 0.56
N PHE A 146 -3.24 1.91 0.92
CA PHE A 146 -2.76 1.85 2.31
C PHE A 146 -3.59 2.73 3.26
N SER A 147 -4.07 3.89 2.79
CA SER A 147 -4.94 4.75 3.59
C SER A 147 -6.28 4.07 3.89
N LEU A 148 -6.87 3.40 2.88
CA LEU A 148 -8.09 2.62 3.05
C LEU A 148 -7.90 1.47 4.05
N MET A 149 -6.80 0.73 3.92
CA MET A 149 -6.50 -0.39 4.80
C MET A 149 -6.29 0.07 6.25
N LEU A 150 -5.50 1.13 6.47
CA LEU A 150 -5.26 1.68 7.80
C LEU A 150 -6.54 2.24 8.42
N LEU A 151 -7.36 2.92 7.63
CA LEU A 151 -8.61 3.49 8.09
C LEU A 151 -9.63 2.40 8.44
N SER A 152 -9.74 1.35 7.61
CA SER A 152 -10.59 0.18 7.90
C SER A 152 -10.17 -0.53 9.19
N ALA A 153 -8.86 -0.74 9.38
CA ALA A 153 -8.33 -1.34 10.60
C ALA A 153 -8.56 -0.45 11.82
N SER A 154 -8.41 0.87 11.68
CA SER A 154 -8.63 1.84 12.76
C SER A 154 -10.11 1.93 13.15
N ALA A 155 -11.00 1.88 12.17
CA ALA A 155 -12.45 1.82 12.42
C ALA A 155 -12.84 0.51 13.13
N ALA A 156 -12.33 -0.63 12.67
CA ALA A 156 -12.58 -1.93 13.31
C ALA A 156 -12.04 -2.01 14.75
N SER A 157 -10.99 -1.26 15.05
CA SER A 157 -10.39 -1.19 16.40
C SER A 157 -11.03 -0.12 17.31
N GLY A 158 -12.04 0.62 16.82
CA GLY A 158 -12.69 1.69 17.57
C GLY A 158 -11.82 2.93 17.82
N ILE A 159 -10.69 3.08 17.10
CA ILE A 159 -9.81 4.24 17.21
C ILE A 159 -10.45 5.46 16.56
N VAL A 160 -11.14 5.25 15.44
CA VAL A 160 -11.92 6.28 14.76
C VAL A 160 -13.36 6.15 15.20
N ALA A 161 -13.96 7.25 15.67
CA ALA A 161 -15.36 7.25 16.08
C ALA A 161 -16.26 6.89 14.89
N ASP A 162 -17.30 6.08 15.16
CA ASP A 162 -18.19 5.52 14.13
C ASP A 162 -18.82 6.58 13.23
N GLU A 163 -19.10 7.77 13.78
CA GLU A 163 -19.68 8.88 13.02
C GLU A 163 -18.75 9.43 11.92
N PHE A 164 -17.44 9.31 12.09
CA PHE A 164 -16.43 9.75 11.10
C PHE A 164 -15.91 8.61 10.23
N ALA A 165 -15.95 7.37 10.72
CA ALA A 165 -15.38 6.22 10.03
C ALA A 165 -16.03 6.01 8.65
N GLY A 166 -17.35 6.03 8.57
CA GLY A 166 -18.08 5.85 7.33
C GLY A 166 -17.79 6.91 6.26
N PRO A 167 -18.00 8.21 6.55
CA PRO A 167 -17.68 9.28 5.61
C PRO A 167 -16.21 9.33 5.18
N LEU A 168 -15.26 9.05 6.10
CA LEU A 168 -13.84 8.99 5.80
C LEU A 168 -13.49 7.83 4.87
N LEU A 169 -14.05 6.63 5.10
CA LEU A 169 -13.85 5.48 4.24
C LEU A 169 -14.34 5.75 2.82
N VAL A 170 -15.54 6.32 2.68
CA VAL A 170 -16.10 6.68 1.37
C VAL A 170 -15.24 7.74 0.69
N ALA A 171 -14.81 8.80 1.40
CA ALA A 171 -13.98 9.86 0.84
C ALA A 171 -12.57 9.38 0.45
N THR A 172 -12.03 8.38 1.15
CA THR A 172 -10.70 7.83 0.84
C THR A 172 -10.75 6.85 -0.34
N GLY A 173 -11.90 6.18 -0.54
CA GLY A 173 -12.10 5.23 -1.63
C GLY A 173 -12.56 5.85 -2.94
N ALA A 174 -12.92 7.14 -2.93
CA ALA A 174 -13.34 7.89 -4.12
C ALA A 174 -12.13 8.50 -4.83
#